data_8fcd85c6261bcd05e04bf6b25b4769b3
#
_entry.id   8fcd85c6261bcd05e04bf6b25b4769b3
#
_cell.length_a   1.000
_cell.length_b   1.000
_cell.length_c   1.000
_cell.angle_alpha   90.00
_cell.angle_beta   90.00
_cell.angle_gamma   90.00
#
_symmetry.space_group_name_H-M   'P 1'
#
loop_
_entity.id
_entity.type
_entity.pdbx_description
1 polymer ?
#
loop_
_entity_poly.entity_id
_entity_poly.type
_entity_poly.pdbx_seq_one_letter_code
_entity_poly.pdbx_strand_id
1 'polypeptide(L)'
;LAIEPIIGAFLSGLALNRVIPATSQLMNRLAFFGNALFIPFFLISIGMIIDPSIIFGSLASLQIGLILLSIGLFSKFLAAWTTQIVFKMSRIQRDVMFGLSSSHAAAILAVLLVGYRLELINNEVLNGTLIFILGSCLVSSYVTELSGKKLAITEPIQKEPYGKIPERILVPVANPETISSLTNLAFSIKDPGSTDPVYFLAIGTEESMFSEQIQKNFRMVFHTAEKLGFEHDMVHPVSRVDLNISQAILRSADELMASKIIMGWSENTGTDFLFGQLRDSIVSATERMVLITRKIRYLHLKGKIFVFYPPFAEFESGFDDSLLTVYHLALNTHRPVLFAGAPNAIHKTESFLSEINPSVVHRSVSFPGYPGYEQIIPMLETNDLLILLTASPGCISSHPVIDNLYKKFFRELPANDIVLLYQARKEIDPLVLVSQLETIGIGSSMVPPIRSVNKILKKIINFIAEKKRRRT
;
A
#
# COMPACT_ATOMS: atom_id res chain seq x y z
N LEU A 1 40.39 19.46 18.19
CA LEU A 1 39.18 18.94 18.89
C LEU A 1 39.01 17.49 18.48
N ALA A 2 39.39 16.54 19.34
CA ALA A 2 39.13 15.12 19.15
C ALA A 2 37.63 14.87 19.46
N ILE A 3 36.73 15.24 18.53
CA ILE A 3 35.32 14.91 18.65
C ILE A 3 35.18 13.45 18.18
N GLU A 4 34.63 12.62 19.04
CA GLU A 4 34.28 11.24 18.68
C GLU A 4 33.48 11.20 17.38
N PRO A 5 33.84 10.36 16.41
CA PRO A 5 33.17 10.31 15.07
C PRO A 5 31.67 10.17 15.14
N ILE A 6 31.16 9.48 16.16
CA ILE A 6 29.70 9.26 16.37
C ILE A 6 29.01 10.60 16.67
N ILE A 7 29.58 11.43 17.51
CA ILE A 7 29.03 12.76 17.85
C ILE A 7 29.03 13.65 16.60
N GLY A 8 30.15 13.63 15.85
CA GLY A 8 30.27 14.37 14.60
C GLY A 8 29.22 13.95 13.54
N ALA A 9 29.00 12.64 13.38
CA ALA A 9 28.00 12.11 12.48
C ALA A 9 26.57 12.49 12.92
N PHE A 10 26.25 12.43 14.21
CA PHE A 10 24.96 12.83 14.74
C PHE A 10 24.70 14.34 14.55
N LEU A 11 25.67 15.19 14.88
CA LEU A 11 25.54 16.65 14.70
C LEU A 11 25.39 17.04 13.23
N SER A 12 26.16 16.42 12.34
CA SER A 12 26.02 16.67 10.90
C SER A 12 24.66 16.19 10.37
N GLY A 13 24.17 15.03 10.79
CA GLY A 13 22.83 14.55 10.47
C GLY A 13 21.73 15.50 10.95
N LEU A 14 21.86 16.02 12.17
CA LEU A 14 20.92 17.00 12.73
C LEU A 14 20.93 18.33 11.96
N ALA A 15 22.10 18.82 11.59
CA ALA A 15 22.25 20.05 10.81
C ALA A 15 21.67 19.91 9.38
N LEU A 16 21.88 18.77 8.74
CA LEU A 16 21.42 18.49 7.39
C LEU A 16 19.92 18.14 7.33
N ASN A 17 19.33 17.63 8.40
CA ASN A 17 17.92 17.23 8.46
C ASN A 17 16.95 18.37 8.10
N ARG A 18 17.34 19.61 8.38
CA ARG A 18 16.52 20.80 8.05
C ARG A 18 16.67 21.25 6.59
N VAL A 19 17.76 20.86 5.93
CA VAL A 19 18.12 21.30 4.58
C VAL A 19 17.76 20.25 3.53
N ILE A 20 17.83 18.97 3.90
CA ILE A 20 17.59 17.85 2.99
C ILE A 20 16.19 17.25 3.27
N PRO A 21 15.22 17.44 2.38
CA PRO A 21 13.90 16.81 2.51
C PRO A 21 14.03 15.27 2.58
N ALA A 22 13.20 14.63 3.40
CA ALA A 22 13.17 13.17 3.55
C ALA A 22 12.91 12.43 2.22
N THR A 23 12.21 13.09 1.29
CA THR A 23 11.88 12.57 -0.05
C THR A 23 12.94 12.88 -1.11
N SER A 24 14.08 13.49 -0.75
CA SER A 24 15.12 13.86 -1.71
C SER A 24 15.88 12.63 -2.23
N GLN A 25 16.39 12.71 -3.47
CA GLN A 25 17.24 11.67 -4.05
C GLN A 25 18.50 11.40 -3.20
N LEU A 26 19.05 12.44 -2.56
CA LEU A 26 20.19 12.33 -1.68
C LEU A 26 19.84 11.49 -0.44
N MET A 27 18.69 11.75 0.19
CA MET A 27 18.23 10.97 1.35
C MET A 27 18.01 9.50 0.99
N ASN A 28 17.41 9.21 -0.18
CA ASN A 28 17.23 7.85 -0.65
C ASN A 28 18.56 7.12 -0.89
N ARG A 29 19.57 7.81 -1.43
CA ARG A 29 20.92 7.22 -1.59
C ARG A 29 21.59 6.98 -0.24
N LEU A 30 21.50 7.92 0.68
CA LEU A 30 22.05 7.76 2.04
C LEU A 30 21.36 6.60 2.78
N ALA A 31 20.05 6.50 2.69
CA ALA A 31 19.28 5.39 3.28
C ALA A 31 19.67 4.04 2.64
N PHE A 32 19.85 4.00 1.32
CA PHE A 32 20.29 2.79 0.62
C PHE A 32 21.67 2.34 1.10
N PHE A 33 22.67 3.22 1.11
CA PHE A 33 24.02 2.88 1.59
C PHE A 33 24.03 2.52 3.08
N GLY A 34 23.23 3.24 3.89
CA GLY A 34 23.05 2.92 5.29
C GLY A 34 22.55 1.50 5.51
N ASN A 35 21.46 1.16 4.87
CA ASN A 35 20.79 -0.14 5.05
C ASN A 35 21.51 -1.30 4.34
N ALA A 36 22.04 -1.08 3.15
CA ALA A 36 22.66 -2.15 2.35
C ALA A 36 24.11 -2.46 2.73
N LEU A 37 24.85 -1.45 3.23
CA LEU A 37 26.28 -1.59 3.48
C LEU A 37 26.64 -1.32 4.95
N PHE A 38 26.39 -0.11 5.45
CA PHE A 38 26.94 0.29 6.75
C PHE A 38 26.32 -0.47 7.93
N ILE A 39 25.00 -0.68 7.96
CA ILE A 39 24.33 -1.39 9.05
C ILE A 39 24.75 -2.87 9.11
N PRO A 40 24.75 -3.67 8.01
CA PRO A 40 25.25 -5.03 8.05
C PRO A 40 26.71 -5.16 8.49
N PHE A 41 27.62 -4.32 7.97
CA PHE A 41 29.01 -4.36 8.39
C PHE A 41 29.21 -3.97 9.86
N PHE A 42 28.45 -3.00 10.35
CA PHE A 42 28.45 -2.62 11.76
C PHE A 42 27.97 -3.76 12.66
N LEU A 43 26.90 -4.43 12.30
CA LEU A 43 26.38 -5.57 13.06
C LEU A 43 27.33 -6.76 13.07
N ILE A 44 27.98 -7.06 11.93
CA ILE A 44 29.01 -8.11 11.85
C ILE A 44 30.21 -7.74 12.73
N SER A 45 30.68 -6.49 12.66
CA SER A 45 31.82 -6.03 13.49
C SER A 45 31.53 -6.16 14.98
N ILE A 46 30.32 -5.81 15.42
CA ILE A 46 29.89 -5.97 16.81
C ILE A 46 29.81 -7.48 17.16
N GLY A 47 29.20 -8.29 16.28
CA GLY A 47 29.10 -9.75 16.49
C GLY A 47 30.46 -10.43 16.68
N MET A 48 31.50 -9.94 16.02
CA MET A 48 32.88 -10.46 16.18
C MET A 48 33.54 -10.06 17.53
N ILE A 49 33.07 -8.99 18.15
CA ILE A 49 33.60 -8.52 19.46
C ILE A 49 32.95 -9.27 20.62
N ILE A 50 31.71 -9.79 20.38
CA ILE A 50 30.95 -10.50 21.39
C ILE A 50 31.44 -11.96 21.46
N ASP A 51 32.03 -12.33 22.57
CA ASP A 51 32.34 -13.73 22.87
C ASP A 51 31.19 -14.36 23.68
N PRO A 52 30.41 -15.25 23.07
CA PRO A 52 29.26 -15.88 23.75
C PRO A 52 29.64 -16.67 25.00
N SER A 53 30.88 -17.18 25.09
CA SER A 53 31.35 -17.94 26.24
C SER A 53 31.49 -17.08 27.52
N ILE A 54 31.76 -15.79 27.35
CA ILE A 54 31.92 -14.84 28.47
C ILE A 54 30.56 -14.46 29.07
N ILE A 55 29.47 -14.53 28.30
CA ILE A 55 28.10 -14.23 28.79
C ILE A 55 27.72 -15.14 29.96
N PHE A 56 28.18 -16.40 29.93
CA PHE A 56 27.88 -17.38 30.97
C PHE A 56 29.04 -17.62 31.94
N GLY A 57 30.20 -17.00 31.72
CA GLY A 57 31.43 -17.26 32.48
C GLY A 57 31.60 -16.43 33.76
N SER A 58 30.88 -15.32 33.94
CA SER A 58 31.04 -14.42 35.11
C SER A 58 29.70 -14.18 35.80
N LEU A 59 29.60 -14.55 37.07
CA LEU A 59 28.43 -14.27 37.91
C LEU A 59 28.15 -12.76 38.05
N ALA A 60 29.23 -11.96 38.11
CA ALA A 60 29.14 -10.50 38.17
C ALA A 60 28.51 -9.87 36.92
N SER A 61 28.89 -10.33 35.72
CA SER A 61 28.31 -9.87 34.46
C SER A 61 26.82 -10.22 34.37
N LEU A 62 26.43 -11.42 34.84
CA LEU A 62 25.04 -11.86 34.86
C LEU A 62 24.18 -11.03 35.83
N GLN A 63 24.71 -10.71 37.02
CA GLN A 63 24.05 -9.84 37.99
C GLN A 63 23.86 -8.42 37.43
N ILE A 64 24.90 -7.84 36.86
CA ILE A 64 24.83 -6.52 36.23
C ILE A 64 23.78 -6.52 35.11
N GLY A 65 23.79 -7.53 34.23
CA GLY A 65 22.83 -7.66 33.13
C GLY A 65 21.40 -7.76 33.60
N LEU A 66 21.12 -8.57 34.61
CA LEU A 66 19.76 -8.72 35.20
C LEU A 66 19.28 -7.45 35.89
N ILE A 67 20.16 -6.75 36.59
CA ILE A 67 19.83 -5.45 37.24
C ILE A 67 19.48 -4.41 36.18
N LEU A 68 20.33 -4.27 35.14
CA LEU A 68 20.07 -3.34 34.04
C LEU A 68 18.76 -3.70 33.30
N LEU A 69 18.51 -4.97 33.03
CA LEU A 69 17.29 -5.45 32.38
C LEU A 69 16.04 -5.11 33.22
N SER A 70 16.10 -5.40 34.54
CA SER A 70 14.97 -5.12 35.43
C SER A 70 14.65 -3.64 35.52
N ILE A 71 15.68 -2.79 35.72
CA ILE A 71 15.51 -1.34 35.81
C ILE A 71 15.06 -0.75 34.46
N GLY A 72 15.69 -1.21 33.37
CA GLY A 72 15.37 -0.76 32.02
C GLY A 72 13.93 -1.07 31.63
N LEU A 73 13.49 -2.31 31.79
CA LEU A 73 12.11 -2.69 31.50
C LEU A 73 11.09 -2.01 32.42
N PHE A 74 11.40 -1.90 33.72
CA PHE A 74 10.51 -1.22 34.66
C PHE A 74 10.33 0.27 34.33
N SER A 75 11.42 0.98 33.99
CA SER A 75 11.34 2.39 33.61
C SER A 75 10.51 2.61 32.34
N LYS A 76 10.66 1.73 31.34
CA LYS A 76 9.87 1.78 30.10
C LYS A 76 8.40 1.44 30.34
N PHE A 77 8.12 0.44 31.21
CA PHE A 77 6.74 0.13 31.58
C PHE A 77 6.09 1.30 32.33
N LEU A 78 6.79 1.95 33.24
CA LEU A 78 6.29 3.12 33.97
C LEU A 78 6.00 4.28 33.00
N ALA A 79 6.88 4.53 32.03
CA ALA A 79 6.67 5.53 30.98
C ALA A 79 5.43 5.22 30.13
N ALA A 80 5.27 3.98 29.70
CA ALA A 80 4.09 3.54 28.94
C ALA A 80 2.80 3.63 29.77
N TRP A 81 2.89 3.31 31.05
CA TRP A 81 1.74 3.40 31.97
C TRP A 81 1.31 4.85 32.24
N THR A 82 2.26 5.76 32.48
CA THR A 82 1.96 7.19 32.63
C THR A 82 1.34 7.78 31.37
N THR A 83 1.87 7.42 30.19
CA THR A 83 1.29 7.82 28.89
C THR A 83 -0.12 7.29 28.72
N GLN A 84 -0.40 6.03 29.11
CA GLN A 84 -1.75 5.47 29.11
C GLN A 84 -2.72 6.33 29.90
N ILE A 85 -2.35 6.76 31.11
CA ILE A 85 -3.20 7.56 31.97
C ILE A 85 -3.46 8.95 31.38
N VAL A 86 -2.39 9.62 30.92
CA VAL A 86 -2.48 11.00 30.40
C VAL A 86 -3.33 11.05 29.13
N PHE A 87 -3.12 10.11 28.19
CA PHE A 87 -3.80 10.09 26.90
C PHE A 87 -5.03 9.18 26.87
N LYS A 88 -5.44 8.60 28.03
CA LYS A 88 -6.59 7.70 28.15
C LYS A 88 -6.58 6.53 27.16
N MET A 89 -5.39 5.97 26.90
CA MET A 89 -5.21 4.87 25.98
C MET A 89 -5.69 3.53 26.55
N SER A 90 -5.99 2.56 25.67
CA SER A 90 -6.35 1.20 26.10
C SER A 90 -5.12 0.48 26.70
N ARG A 91 -5.37 -0.59 27.48
CA ARG A 91 -4.29 -1.43 28.03
C ARG A 91 -3.47 -2.10 26.91
N ILE A 92 -4.12 -2.46 25.81
CA ILE A 92 -3.47 -3.10 24.67
C ILE A 92 -2.53 -2.12 23.96
N GLN A 93 -2.97 -0.88 23.74
CA GLN A 93 -2.13 0.19 23.18
C GLN A 93 -0.90 0.48 24.06
N ARG A 94 -1.07 0.52 25.40
CA ARG A 94 0.05 0.63 26.34
C ARG A 94 1.06 -0.51 26.16
N ASP A 95 0.59 -1.75 26.05
CA ASP A 95 1.46 -2.93 25.96
C ASP A 95 2.22 -2.93 24.62
N VAL A 96 1.58 -2.51 23.51
CA VAL A 96 2.26 -2.29 22.22
C VAL A 96 3.33 -1.21 22.34
N MET A 97 2.99 -0.07 22.96
CA MET A 97 3.93 1.03 23.14
C MET A 97 5.12 0.64 24.04
N PHE A 98 4.85 -0.10 25.12
CA PHE A 98 5.90 -0.67 25.97
C PHE A 98 6.79 -1.61 25.18
N GLY A 99 6.23 -2.56 24.39
CA GLY A 99 6.98 -3.47 23.58
C GLY A 99 7.89 -2.73 22.58
N LEU A 100 7.33 -1.82 21.78
CA LEU A 100 8.09 -1.05 20.78
C LEU A 100 9.20 -0.17 21.39
N SER A 101 8.96 0.40 22.59
CA SER A 101 9.93 1.27 23.25
C SER A 101 11.01 0.52 24.05
N SER A 102 10.82 -0.76 24.33
CA SER A 102 11.72 -1.56 25.18
C SER A 102 12.92 -2.15 24.42
N SER A 103 12.94 -2.09 23.10
CA SER A 103 14.08 -2.55 22.29
C SER A 103 15.26 -1.58 22.41
N HIS A 104 16.40 -2.11 22.80
CA HIS A 104 17.66 -1.38 22.91
C HIS A 104 18.71 -2.09 22.06
N ALA A 105 19.24 -1.44 21.04
CA ALA A 105 20.18 -2.10 20.14
C ALA A 105 21.37 -1.19 19.73
N ALA A 106 21.35 -0.64 18.54
CA ALA A 106 22.52 -0.06 17.89
C ALA A 106 23.15 1.13 18.65
N ALA A 107 22.32 2.05 19.19
CA ALA A 107 22.82 3.25 19.85
C ALA A 107 23.56 2.93 21.16
N ILE A 108 23.02 2.00 21.96
CA ILE A 108 23.67 1.58 23.21
C ILE A 108 24.97 0.85 22.91
N LEU A 109 25.00 -0.03 21.91
CA LEU A 109 26.19 -0.74 21.49
C LEU A 109 27.29 0.22 21.03
N ALA A 110 26.93 1.25 20.27
CA ALA A 110 27.91 2.26 19.82
C ALA A 110 28.54 3.01 20.99
N VAL A 111 27.72 3.50 21.93
CA VAL A 111 28.19 4.22 23.13
C VAL A 111 29.00 3.30 24.04
N LEU A 112 28.56 2.05 24.21
CA LEU A 112 29.26 1.06 25.02
C LEU A 112 30.65 0.74 24.46
N LEU A 113 30.78 0.64 23.15
CA LEU A 113 32.06 0.35 22.48
C LEU A 113 33.05 1.52 22.63
N VAL A 114 32.55 2.76 22.55
CA VAL A 114 33.37 3.95 22.81
C VAL A 114 33.84 3.99 24.26
N GLY A 115 32.93 3.77 25.21
CA GLY A 115 33.27 3.71 26.62
C GLY A 115 34.31 2.63 26.98
N TYR A 116 34.20 1.47 26.32
CA TYR A 116 35.17 0.37 26.46
C TYR A 116 36.54 0.72 25.88
N ARG A 117 36.58 1.31 24.68
CA ARG A 117 37.85 1.77 24.06
C ARG A 117 38.56 2.86 24.84
N LEU A 118 37.81 3.69 25.54
CA LEU A 118 38.34 4.75 26.41
C LEU A 118 38.68 4.25 27.83
N GLU A 119 38.58 2.91 28.05
CA GLU A 119 38.86 2.28 29.36
C GLU A 119 37.95 2.80 30.50
N LEU A 120 36.83 3.43 30.18
CA LEU A 120 35.85 3.90 31.15
C LEU A 120 34.95 2.78 31.67
N ILE A 121 34.83 1.68 30.91
CA ILE A 121 33.99 0.54 31.19
C ILE A 121 34.83 -0.73 31.21
N ASN A 122 34.66 -1.53 32.25
CA ASN A 122 35.34 -2.84 32.38
C ASN A 122 34.57 -3.96 31.60
N ASN A 123 35.22 -5.13 31.46
CA ASN A 123 34.63 -6.27 30.76
C ASN A 123 33.34 -6.76 31.38
N GLU A 124 33.17 -6.65 32.70
CA GLU A 124 31.96 -7.13 33.38
C GLU A 124 30.72 -6.28 33.01
N VAL A 125 30.89 -4.95 32.95
CA VAL A 125 29.86 -4.01 32.56
C VAL A 125 29.54 -4.16 31.05
N LEU A 126 30.58 -4.38 30.22
CA LEU A 126 30.39 -4.65 28.79
C LEU A 126 29.50 -5.86 28.61
N ASN A 127 29.88 -7.00 29.23
CA ASN A 127 29.14 -8.27 29.09
C ASN A 127 27.72 -8.18 29.71
N GLY A 128 27.60 -7.53 30.89
CA GLY A 128 26.30 -7.28 31.49
C GLY A 128 25.37 -6.46 30.61
N THR A 129 25.90 -5.45 29.94
CA THR A 129 25.09 -4.64 28.98
C THR A 129 24.68 -5.42 27.74
N LEU A 130 25.50 -6.36 27.26
CA LEU A 130 25.14 -7.29 26.18
C LEU A 130 23.99 -8.19 26.58
N ILE A 131 23.99 -8.73 27.81
CA ILE A 131 22.89 -9.52 28.36
C ILE A 131 21.61 -8.67 28.43
N PHE A 132 21.71 -7.42 28.87
CA PHE A 132 20.60 -6.46 28.89
C PHE A 132 20.01 -6.24 27.50
N ILE A 133 20.84 -6.03 26.47
CA ILE A 133 20.41 -5.79 25.09
C ILE A 133 19.66 -7.04 24.56
N LEU A 134 20.23 -8.23 24.69
CA LEU A 134 19.61 -9.47 24.27
C LEU A 134 18.26 -9.71 24.97
N GLY A 135 18.24 -9.55 26.30
CA GLY A 135 17.04 -9.72 27.11
C GLY A 135 15.93 -8.71 26.75
N SER A 136 16.30 -7.45 26.58
CA SER A 136 15.34 -6.41 26.20
C SER A 136 14.76 -6.61 24.80
N CYS A 137 15.55 -7.07 23.81
CA CYS A 137 15.08 -7.39 22.48
C CYS A 137 14.10 -8.59 22.48
N LEU A 138 14.40 -9.65 23.27
CA LEU A 138 13.49 -10.78 23.41
C LEU A 138 12.15 -10.39 24.02
N VAL A 139 12.18 -9.63 25.13
CA VAL A 139 10.95 -9.14 25.78
C VAL A 139 10.17 -8.20 24.85
N SER A 140 10.86 -7.27 24.19
CA SER A 140 10.27 -6.34 23.23
C SER A 140 9.55 -7.07 22.10
N SER A 141 10.22 -8.02 21.45
CA SER A 141 9.65 -8.80 20.34
C SER A 141 8.42 -9.60 20.80
N TYR A 142 8.52 -10.28 21.94
CA TYR A 142 7.43 -11.10 22.47
C TYR A 142 6.21 -10.26 22.85
N VAL A 143 6.41 -9.16 23.57
CA VAL A 143 5.30 -8.28 23.99
C VAL A 143 4.67 -7.59 22.78
N THR A 144 5.48 -7.09 21.85
CA THR A 144 4.97 -6.41 20.64
C THR A 144 4.15 -7.38 19.79
N GLU A 145 4.62 -8.61 19.58
CA GLU A 145 3.88 -9.62 18.80
C GLU A 145 2.54 -9.97 19.44
N LEU A 146 2.52 -10.27 20.75
CA LEU A 146 1.29 -10.61 21.46
C LEU A 146 0.30 -9.46 21.51
N SER A 147 0.78 -8.26 21.84
CA SER A 147 -0.07 -7.09 22.00
C SER A 147 -0.52 -6.53 20.65
N GLY A 148 0.33 -6.58 19.63
CA GLY A 148 -0.01 -6.21 18.27
C GLY A 148 -1.12 -7.09 17.69
N LYS A 149 -1.03 -8.42 17.88
CA LYS A 149 -2.11 -9.35 17.49
C LYS A 149 -3.43 -9.05 18.23
N LYS A 150 -3.37 -8.77 19.54
CA LYS A 150 -4.56 -8.40 20.31
C LYS A 150 -5.14 -7.06 19.83
N LEU A 151 -4.30 -6.08 19.55
CA LEU A 151 -4.72 -4.77 19.05
C LEU A 151 -5.46 -4.91 17.70
N ALA A 152 -4.89 -5.67 16.78
CA ALA A 152 -5.49 -5.93 15.48
C ALA A 152 -6.87 -6.65 15.56
N ILE A 153 -7.09 -7.47 16.60
CA ILE A 153 -8.36 -8.17 16.80
C ILE A 153 -9.39 -7.31 17.58
N THR A 154 -8.92 -6.53 18.56
CA THR A 154 -9.80 -5.82 19.52
C THR A 154 -10.18 -4.43 19.07
N GLU A 155 -9.30 -3.76 18.36
CA GLU A 155 -9.65 -2.58 17.60
C GLU A 155 -9.92 -3.06 16.17
N PRO A 156 -11.20 -3.33 15.79
CA PRO A 156 -11.53 -3.30 14.39
C PRO A 156 -10.95 -1.98 13.92
N ILE A 157 -10.11 -2.03 12.86
CA ILE A 157 -9.59 -0.82 12.22
C ILE A 157 -10.72 0.18 12.36
N GLN A 158 -10.59 1.13 13.31
CA GLN A 158 -11.55 2.22 13.35
C GLN A 158 -11.48 2.67 11.91
N LYS A 159 -12.53 2.32 11.16
CA LYS A 159 -12.78 2.97 9.89
C LYS A 159 -12.79 4.43 10.31
N GLU A 160 -11.63 5.09 10.21
CA GLU A 160 -11.63 6.54 10.22
C GLU A 160 -12.78 6.87 9.29
N PRO A 161 -13.79 7.63 9.74
CA PRO A 161 -14.91 7.95 8.87
C PRO A 161 -14.25 8.38 7.58
N TYR A 162 -14.50 7.66 6.45
CA TYR A 162 -13.88 7.78 5.15
C TYR A 162 -13.50 9.23 4.80
N GLY A 163 -12.58 9.80 5.51
CA GLY A 163 -12.28 11.19 5.56
C GLY A 163 -10.82 11.41 5.86
N LYS A 164 -10.03 11.55 4.79
CA LYS A 164 -8.75 12.27 4.69
C LYS A 164 -7.48 11.44 4.53
N ILE A 165 -7.51 10.35 3.77
CA ILE A 165 -6.34 10.09 2.93
C ILE A 165 -6.42 11.17 1.83
N PRO A 166 -5.39 12.02 1.64
CA PRO A 166 -5.41 13.02 0.59
C PRO A 166 -5.77 12.35 -0.73
N GLU A 167 -6.87 12.76 -1.37
CA GLU A 167 -7.30 12.14 -2.61
C GLU A 167 -6.51 12.71 -3.78
N ARG A 168 -5.24 12.37 -3.86
CA ARG A 168 -4.34 12.81 -4.92
C ARG A 168 -4.35 11.84 -6.08
N ILE A 169 -4.77 12.32 -7.22
CA ILE A 169 -4.89 11.53 -8.44
C ILE A 169 -3.74 11.91 -9.36
N LEU A 170 -2.97 10.93 -9.83
CA LEU A 170 -1.88 11.09 -10.80
C LEU A 170 -2.34 10.62 -12.18
N VAL A 171 -2.19 11.49 -13.19
CA VAL A 171 -2.59 11.21 -14.57
C VAL A 171 -1.40 11.43 -15.51
N PRO A 172 -0.70 10.38 -15.96
CA PRO A 172 0.29 10.51 -17.02
C PRO A 172 -0.34 10.94 -18.34
N VAL A 173 0.18 12.01 -18.94
CA VAL A 173 -0.34 12.62 -20.18
C VAL A 173 0.73 12.60 -21.29
N ALA A 174 0.63 11.65 -22.19
CA ALA A 174 1.54 11.51 -23.33
C ALA A 174 0.83 11.72 -24.65
N ASN A 175 -0.35 11.12 -24.86
CA ASN A 175 -1.09 11.13 -26.11
C ASN A 175 -2.20 12.20 -26.08
N PRO A 176 -2.17 13.23 -26.98
CA PRO A 176 -3.19 14.27 -27.04
C PRO A 176 -4.63 13.74 -27.19
N GLU A 177 -4.81 12.62 -27.89
CA GLU A 177 -6.15 12.06 -28.13
C GLU A 177 -6.84 11.55 -26.86
N THR A 178 -6.07 11.16 -25.84
CA THR A 178 -6.59 10.61 -24.59
C THR A 178 -6.70 11.66 -23.47
N ILE A 179 -6.05 12.81 -23.59
CA ILE A 179 -5.96 13.83 -22.54
C ILE A 179 -7.34 14.25 -22.05
N SER A 180 -8.25 14.63 -22.95
CA SER A 180 -9.58 15.10 -22.56
C SER A 180 -10.38 14.02 -21.84
N SER A 181 -10.30 12.76 -22.28
CA SER A 181 -11.00 11.66 -21.64
C SER A 181 -10.42 11.29 -20.28
N LEU A 182 -9.09 11.33 -20.12
CA LEU A 182 -8.41 11.08 -18.85
C LEU A 182 -8.69 12.20 -17.84
N THR A 183 -8.68 13.46 -18.30
CA THR A 183 -9.03 14.61 -17.46
C THR A 183 -10.48 14.52 -16.98
N ASN A 184 -11.43 14.21 -17.88
CA ASN A 184 -12.83 13.98 -17.52
C ASN A 184 -12.97 12.86 -16.48
N LEU A 185 -12.32 11.71 -16.69
CA LEU A 185 -12.39 10.60 -15.76
C LEU A 185 -11.80 10.97 -14.38
N ALA A 186 -10.65 11.64 -14.37
CA ALA A 186 -9.98 12.04 -13.13
C ALA A 186 -10.87 12.93 -12.26
N PHE A 187 -11.50 13.93 -12.84
CA PHE A 187 -12.41 14.80 -12.11
C PHE A 187 -13.74 14.13 -11.77
N SER A 188 -14.20 13.19 -12.60
CA SER A 188 -15.47 12.48 -12.33
C SER A 188 -15.35 11.46 -11.19
N ILE A 189 -14.19 10.88 -10.95
CA ILE A 189 -13.99 9.95 -9.81
C ILE A 189 -13.57 10.66 -8.52
N LYS A 190 -13.29 11.95 -8.58
CA LYS A 190 -12.84 12.73 -7.43
C LYS A 190 -13.98 12.93 -6.44
N ASP A 191 -13.68 12.85 -5.14
CA ASP A 191 -14.61 13.25 -4.09
C ASP A 191 -15.02 14.72 -4.28
N PRO A 192 -16.32 15.05 -4.39
CA PRO A 192 -16.79 16.43 -4.49
C PRO A 192 -16.34 17.32 -3.33
N GLY A 193 -16.09 16.75 -2.15
CA GLY A 193 -15.60 17.47 -0.98
C GLY A 193 -14.08 17.62 -0.89
N SER A 194 -13.32 17.01 -1.81
CA SER A 194 -11.86 17.05 -1.79
C SER A 194 -11.32 18.32 -2.44
N THR A 195 -10.45 19.03 -1.73
CA THR A 195 -9.70 20.19 -2.22
C THR A 195 -8.33 19.83 -2.80
N ASP A 196 -7.93 18.56 -2.75
CA ASP A 196 -6.64 18.11 -3.30
C ASP A 196 -6.63 18.26 -4.83
N PRO A 197 -5.52 18.74 -5.44
CA PRO A 197 -5.44 18.89 -6.89
C PRO A 197 -5.25 17.54 -7.60
N VAL A 198 -5.57 17.51 -8.89
CA VAL A 198 -5.23 16.41 -9.80
C VAL A 198 -3.88 16.71 -10.45
N TYR A 199 -2.95 15.77 -10.36
CA TYR A 199 -1.60 15.90 -10.88
C TYR A 199 -1.49 15.31 -12.28
N PHE A 200 -1.10 16.11 -13.25
CA PHE A 200 -0.92 15.71 -14.65
C PHE A 200 0.56 15.61 -14.97
N LEU A 201 1.04 14.39 -15.22
CA LEU A 201 2.45 14.07 -15.37
C LEU A 201 2.84 13.96 -16.84
N ALA A 202 3.74 14.81 -17.30
CA ALA A 202 4.45 14.65 -18.57
C ALA A 202 5.83 14.05 -18.32
N ILE A 203 6.20 13.02 -19.10
CA ILE A 203 7.50 12.34 -19.03
C ILE A 203 8.20 12.50 -20.37
N GLY A 204 9.48 12.85 -20.34
CA GLY A 204 10.27 13.01 -21.55
C GLY A 204 11.76 13.04 -21.28
N THR A 205 12.56 13.23 -22.34
CA THR A 205 13.99 13.51 -22.26
C THR A 205 14.22 15.00 -21.99
N GLU A 206 15.44 15.39 -21.60
CA GLU A 206 15.79 16.82 -21.37
C GLU A 206 15.42 17.70 -22.57
N GLU A 207 15.69 17.24 -23.79
CA GLU A 207 15.37 17.97 -25.02
C GLU A 207 13.86 18.10 -25.27
N SER A 208 13.08 17.08 -24.89
CA SER A 208 11.64 17.05 -25.12
C SER A 208 10.83 17.82 -24.07
N MET A 209 11.41 18.10 -22.88
CA MET A 209 10.69 18.79 -21.79
C MET A 209 10.23 20.20 -22.13
N PHE A 210 10.97 20.90 -22.99
CA PHE A 210 10.59 22.22 -23.47
C PHE A 210 9.86 22.16 -24.81
N SER A 211 9.46 20.96 -25.25
CA SER A 211 8.76 20.80 -26.53
C SER A 211 7.39 21.48 -26.51
N GLU A 212 7.01 22.05 -27.64
CA GLU A 212 5.70 22.65 -27.86
C GLU A 212 4.56 21.62 -27.60
N GLN A 213 4.85 20.34 -27.80
CA GLN A 213 3.89 19.26 -27.58
C GLN A 213 3.50 19.10 -26.10
N ILE A 214 4.45 19.15 -25.17
CA ILE A 214 4.15 19.07 -23.73
C ILE A 214 3.34 20.27 -23.28
N GLN A 215 3.71 21.46 -23.73
CA GLN A 215 2.95 22.67 -23.43
C GLN A 215 1.52 22.61 -24.00
N LYS A 216 1.36 22.09 -25.21
CA LYS A 216 0.06 21.87 -25.84
C LYS A 216 -0.79 20.87 -25.04
N ASN A 217 -0.18 19.77 -24.58
CA ASN A 217 -0.87 18.79 -23.75
C ASN A 217 -1.40 19.41 -22.46
N PHE A 218 -0.60 20.19 -21.74
CA PHE A 218 -1.06 20.88 -20.53
C PHE A 218 -2.15 21.93 -20.81
N ARG A 219 -2.05 22.69 -21.90
CA ARG A 219 -3.14 23.60 -22.31
C ARG A 219 -4.46 22.85 -22.54
N MET A 220 -4.40 21.65 -23.14
CA MET A 220 -5.59 20.81 -23.33
C MET A 220 -6.16 20.32 -21.99
N VAL A 221 -5.32 19.99 -21.01
CA VAL A 221 -5.76 19.61 -19.65
C VAL A 221 -6.49 20.78 -19.00
N PHE A 222 -5.88 21.96 -18.95
CA PHE A 222 -6.49 23.18 -18.37
C PHE A 222 -7.82 23.51 -19.04
N HIS A 223 -7.86 23.53 -20.35
CA HIS A 223 -9.09 23.82 -21.10
C HIS A 223 -10.20 22.79 -20.84
N THR A 224 -9.83 21.52 -20.67
CA THR A 224 -10.83 20.48 -20.33
C THR A 224 -11.34 20.63 -18.90
N ALA A 225 -10.45 20.91 -17.94
CA ALA A 225 -10.83 21.13 -16.54
C ALA A 225 -11.76 22.36 -16.39
N GLU A 226 -11.44 23.47 -17.07
CA GLU A 226 -12.27 24.70 -17.11
C GLU A 226 -13.66 24.41 -17.67
N LYS A 227 -13.77 23.62 -18.75
CA LYS A 227 -15.07 23.19 -19.30
C LYS A 227 -15.91 22.38 -18.32
N LEU A 228 -15.26 21.66 -17.40
CA LEU A 228 -15.92 20.91 -16.34
C LEU A 228 -16.26 21.76 -15.11
N GLY A 229 -15.89 23.05 -15.11
CA GLY A 229 -16.16 23.98 -14.01
C GLY A 229 -15.12 23.94 -12.87
N PHE A 230 -13.94 23.32 -13.09
CA PHE A 230 -12.87 23.30 -12.10
C PHE A 230 -11.92 24.49 -12.27
N GLU A 231 -11.47 25.04 -11.15
CA GLU A 231 -10.52 26.15 -11.12
C GLU A 231 -9.09 25.68 -11.45
N HIS A 232 -8.24 26.62 -11.87
CA HIS A 232 -6.87 26.34 -12.28
C HIS A 232 -6.00 25.73 -11.18
N ASP A 233 -6.25 26.01 -9.92
CA ASP A 233 -5.56 25.48 -8.74
C ASP A 233 -5.84 23.99 -8.50
N MET A 234 -6.93 23.46 -9.06
CA MET A 234 -7.24 22.02 -9.04
C MET A 234 -6.44 21.21 -10.07
N VAL A 235 -5.72 21.86 -10.98
CA VAL A 235 -4.88 21.22 -12.01
C VAL A 235 -3.41 21.49 -11.70
N HIS A 236 -2.67 20.45 -11.36
CA HIS A 236 -1.24 20.58 -11.05
C HIS A 236 -0.37 19.88 -12.10
N PRO A 237 0.23 20.63 -13.06
CA PRO A 237 1.11 20.06 -14.06
C PRO A 237 2.46 19.67 -13.44
N VAL A 238 2.93 18.46 -13.74
CA VAL A 238 4.22 17.94 -13.29
C VAL A 238 4.99 17.45 -14.51
N SER A 239 6.25 17.84 -14.63
CA SER A 239 7.14 17.39 -15.70
C SER A 239 8.31 16.63 -15.13
N ARG A 240 8.67 15.49 -15.74
CA ARG A 240 9.76 14.65 -15.28
C ARG A 240 10.62 14.15 -16.43
N VAL A 241 11.93 14.29 -16.26
CA VAL A 241 12.92 13.69 -17.17
C VAL A 241 13.22 12.28 -16.71
N ASP A 242 12.91 11.28 -17.51
CA ASP A 242 13.27 9.89 -17.24
C ASP A 242 13.24 9.08 -18.56
N LEU A 243 14.11 8.08 -18.65
CA LEU A 243 14.15 7.13 -19.78
C LEU A 243 13.18 5.96 -19.56
N ASN A 244 12.81 5.68 -18.33
CA ASN A 244 11.92 4.59 -17.97
C ASN A 244 10.56 5.13 -17.50
N ILE A 245 9.57 5.08 -18.38
CA ILE A 245 8.23 5.62 -18.16
C ILE A 245 7.55 5.00 -16.91
N SER A 246 7.63 3.69 -16.73
CA SER A 246 7.00 3.03 -15.59
C SER A 246 7.62 3.47 -14.27
N GLN A 247 8.94 3.57 -14.19
CA GLN A 247 9.65 4.05 -13.01
C GLN A 247 9.37 5.53 -12.72
N ALA A 248 9.27 6.35 -13.77
CA ALA A 248 8.91 7.76 -13.63
C ALA A 248 7.51 7.94 -13.03
N ILE A 249 6.53 7.15 -13.50
CA ILE A 249 5.15 7.17 -12.96
C ILE A 249 5.16 6.74 -11.49
N LEU A 250 5.81 5.63 -11.16
CA LEU A 250 5.87 5.10 -9.78
C LEU A 250 6.52 6.09 -8.81
N ARG A 251 7.70 6.64 -9.18
CA ARG A 251 8.37 7.67 -8.35
C ARG A 251 7.53 8.92 -8.17
N SER A 252 6.87 9.38 -9.25
CA SER A 252 5.98 10.55 -9.15
C SER A 252 4.78 10.26 -8.24
N ALA A 253 4.21 9.05 -8.30
CA ALA A 253 3.14 8.65 -7.42
C ALA A 253 3.59 8.61 -5.95
N ASP A 254 4.83 8.16 -5.67
CA ASP A 254 5.40 8.15 -4.32
C ASP A 254 5.67 9.57 -3.81
N GLU A 255 6.33 10.40 -4.59
CA GLU A 255 6.68 11.78 -4.21
C GLU A 255 5.45 12.65 -3.96
N LEU A 256 4.41 12.48 -4.77
CA LEU A 256 3.16 13.23 -4.67
C LEU A 256 2.19 12.58 -3.68
N MET A 257 2.53 11.41 -3.10
CA MET A 257 1.64 10.60 -2.27
C MET A 257 0.28 10.39 -2.94
N ALA A 258 0.29 10.06 -4.25
CA ALA A 258 -0.93 9.84 -5.00
C ALA A 258 -1.66 8.59 -4.48
N SER A 259 -2.96 8.67 -4.29
CA SER A 259 -3.80 7.54 -3.89
C SER A 259 -4.27 6.71 -5.10
N LYS A 260 -4.39 7.37 -6.25
CA LYS A 260 -4.89 6.77 -7.49
C LYS A 260 -4.00 7.16 -8.68
N ILE A 261 -3.83 6.22 -9.63
CA ILE A 261 -3.13 6.45 -10.90
C ILE A 261 -4.13 6.16 -12.02
N ILE A 262 -4.31 7.11 -12.96
CA ILE A 262 -5.20 6.93 -14.10
C ILE A 262 -4.36 6.94 -15.37
N MET A 263 -4.39 5.86 -16.13
CA MET A 263 -3.63 5.72 -17.37
C MET A 263 -4.53 5.55 -18.58
N GLY A 264 -4.17 6.23 -19.66
CA GLY A 264 -4.81 6.06 -20.96
C GLY A 264 -4.15 4.98 -21.79
N TRP A 265 -4.94 4.38 -22.63
CA TRP A 265 -4.50 3.49 -23.66
C TRP A 265 -4.93 4.01 -25.05
N SER A 266 -3.99 3.96 -26.02
CA SER A 266 -4.26 4.33 -27.41
C SER A 266 -4.59 3.11 -28.26
N GLU A 267 -5.58 3.23 -29.13
CA GLU A 267 -5.96 2.17 -30.09
C GLU A 267 -4.80 1.74 -31.02
N ASN A 268 -3.84 2.64 -31.26
CA ASN A 268 -2.67 2.38 -32.11
C ASN A 268 -1.64 1.42 -31.49
N THR A 269 -1.73 1.14 -30.20
CA THR A 269 -0.79 0.26 -29.49
C THR A 269 -1.28 -1.19 -29.36
N GLY A 270 -2.49 -1.51 -29.85
CA GLY A 270 -3.07 -2.85 -29.80
C GLY A 270 -3.48 -3.34 -28.40
N THR A 271 -4.01 -4.55 -28.32
CA THR A 271 -4.40 -5.19 -27.05
C THR A 271 -3.22 -5.52 -26.16
N ASP A 272 -2.01 -5.65 -26.72
CA ASP A 272 -0.80 -6.00 -25.99
C ASP A 272 -0.34 -4.91 -25.01
N PHE A 273 -0.73 -3.65 -25.23
CA PHE A 273 -0.43 -2.58 -24.28
C PHE A 273 -1.23 -2.70 -22.97
N LEU A 274 -2.52 -3.04 -23.04
CA LEU A 274 -3.36 -3.24 -21.85
C LEU A 274 -2.91 -4.40 -20.98
N PHE A 275 -2.35 -5.43 -21.65
CA PHE A 275 -1.94 -6.66 -21.01
C PHE A 275 -0.42 -6.89 -21.14
N GLY A 276 0.35 -5.81 -21.47
CA GLY A 276 1.79 -5.83 -21.74
C GLY A 276 2.65 -5.34 -20.57
N GLN A 277 3.95 -5.24 -20.86
CA GLN A 277 5.00 -4.96 -19.88
C GLN A 277 4.80 -3.67 -19.05
N LEU A 278 4.28 -2.58 -19.64
CA LEU A 278 4.08 -1.30 -18.93
C LEU A 278 3.02 -1.44 -17.84
N ARG A 279 1.87 -2.05 -18.16
CA ARG A 279 0.83 -2.34 -17.18
C ARG A 279 1.38 -3.21 -16.05
N ASP A 280 2.00 -4.33 -16.41
CA ASP A 280 2.50 -5.31 -15.45
C ASP A 280 3.55 -4.69 -14.53
N SER A 281 4.42 -3.84 -15.09
CA SER A 281 5.45 -3.13 -14.32
C SER A 281 4.83 -2.15 -13.30
N ILE A 282 3.78 -1.43 -13.67
CA ILE A 282 3.13 -0.45 -12.77
C ILE A 282 2.24 -1.18 -11.76
N VAL A 283 1.34 -2.05 -12.22
CA VAL A 283 0.38 -2.74 -11.37
C VAL A 283 1.06 -3.67 -10.36
N SER A 284 2.16 -4.33 -10.72
CA SER A 284 2.90 -5.20 -9.80
C SER A 284 3.72 -4.43 -8.76
N ALA A 285 4.18 -3.23 -9.11
CA ALA A 285 5.09 -2.43 -8.28
C ALA A 285 4.40 -1.39 -7.40
N THR A 286 3.09 -1.13 -7.59
CA THR A 286 2.33 -0.19 -6.76
C THR A 286 1.30 -0.87 -5.89
N GLU A 287 1.05 -0.29 -4.71
CA GLU A 287 -0.06 -0.67 -3.83
C GLU A 287 -1.30 0.22 -4.03
N ARG A 288 -1.18 1.23 -4.88
CA ARG A 288 -2.23 2.20 -5.16
C ARG A 288 -3.28 1.65 -6.11
N MET A 289 -4.45 2.27 -6.09
CA MET A 289 -5.47 2.00 -7.10
C MET A 289 -4.99 2.47 -8.47
N VAL A 290 -5.13 1.60 -9.49
CA VAL A 290 -4.77 1.94 -10.87
C VAL A 290 -5.99 1.78 -11.76
N LEU A 291 -6.36 2.84 -12.47
CA LEU A 291 -7.41 2.82 -13.48
C LEU A 291 -6.75 2.90 -14.86
N ILE A 292 -7.09 1.94 -15.72
CA ILE A 292 -6.62 1.92 -17.11
C ILE A 292 -7.82 2.00 -18.02
N THR A 293 -7.83 2.98 -18.91
CA THR A 293 -8.97 3.18 -19.78
C THR A 293 -8.55 3.43 -21.21
N ARG A 294 -9.37 2.96 -22.14
CA ARG A 294 -9.39 3.40 -23.51
C ARG A 294 -10.01 4.80 -23.57
N LYS A 295 -9.96 5.48 -24.72
CA LYS A 295 -10.62 6.78 -24.93
C LYS A 295 -12.09 6.71 -24.49
N ILE A 296 -12.43 7.43 -23.43
CA ILE A 296 -13.82 7.54 -22.97
C ILE A 296 -14.53 8.58 -23.82
N ARG A 297 -15.55 8.16 -24.54
CA ARG A 297 -16.30 8.99 -25.48
C ARG A 297 -17.59 9.54 -24.86
N TYR A 298 -18.18 8.79 -23.95
CA TYR A 298 -19.58 8.94 -23.57
C TYR A 298 -19.82 9.24 -22.08
N LEU A 299 -18.78 9.70 -21.35
CA LEU A 299 -18.89 9.90 -19.90
C LEU A 299 -20.06 10.84 -19.50
N HIS A 300 -20.39 11.82 -20.36
CA HIS A 300 -21.46 12.78 -20.12
C HIS A 300 -22.79 12.44 -20.83
N LEU A 301 -22.85 11.32 -21.55
CA LEU A 301 -24.08 10.87 -22.22
C LEU A 301 -24.96 10.04 -21.27
N LYS A 302 -26.25 9.93 -21.64
CA LYS A 302 -27.19 9.06 -20.91
C LYS A 302 -26.76 7.58 -21.05
N GLY A 303 -26.67 6.87 -19.95
CA GLY A 303 -26.30 5.46 -19.86
C GLY A 303 -26.09 5.08 -18.41
N LYS A 304 -25.89 3.81 -18.11
CA LYS A 304 -25.58 3.34 -16.75
C LYS A 304 -24.08 3.08 -16.61
N ILE A 305 -23.61 3.03 -15.38
CA ILE A 305 -22.30 2.49 -15.04
C ILE A 305 -22.50 1.03 -14.71
N PHE A 306 -21.91 0.15 -15.50
CA PHE A 306 -21.94 -1.29 -15.26
C PHE A 306 -20.64 -1.69 -14.57
N VAL A 307 -20.72 -2.19 -13.35
CA VAL A 307 -19.58 -2.60 -12.56
C VAL A 307 -19.56 -4.10 -12.42
N PHE A 308 -18.51 -4.74 -12.91
CA PHE A 308 -18.33 -6.17 -12.81
C PHE A 308 -17.26 -6.51 -11.77
N TYR A 309 -17.61 -7.42 -10.84
CA TYR A 309 -16.70 -7.95 -9.83
C TYR A 309 -16.29 -9.39 -10.17
N PRO A 310 -14.98 -9.70 -10.22
CA PRO A 310 -14.55 -11.09 -10.22
C PRO A 310 -14.89 -11.76 -8.88
N PRO A 311 -15.03 -13.09 -8.84
CA PRO A 311 -15.13 -13.81 -7.58
C PRO A 311 -13.97 -13.49 -6.65
N PHE A 312 -14.27 -13.37 -5.35
CA PHE A 312 -13.32 -13.01 -4.28
C PHE A 312 -12.83 -11.55 -4.30
N ALA A 313 -13.39 -10.67 -5.11
CA ALA A 313 -13.03 -9.25 -5.12
C ALA A 313 -13.28 -8.58 -3.75
N GLU A 314 -14.28 -9.05 -3.01
CA GLU A 314 -14.66 -8.57 -1.68
C GLU A 314 -13.60 -8.80 -0.60
N PHE A 315 -12.64 -9.70 -0.85
CA PHE A 315 -11.53 -9.98 0.08
C PHE A 315 -10.29 -9.15 -0.19
N GLU A 316 -10.26 -8.42 -1.29
CA GLU A 316 -9.17 -7.48 -1.55
C GLU A 316 -9.28 -6.27 -0.63
N SER A 317 -8.14 -5.81 -0.11
CA SER A 317 -8.08 -4.70 0.85
C SER A 317 -8.57 -3.37 0.29
N GLY A 318 -8.53 -3.18 -1.02
CA GLY A 318 -8.98 -1.99 -1.73
C GLY A 318 -10.41 -2.06 -2.25
N PHE A 319 -11.20 -3.07 -1.85
CA PHE A 319 -12.57 -3.24 -2.37
C PHE A 319 -13.46 -2.05 -2.01
N ASP A 320 -13.46 -1.65 -0.73
CA ASP A 320 -14.26 -0.53 -0.23
C ASP A 320 -13.85 0.81 -0.90
N ASP A 321 -12.53 1.03 -1.11
CA ASP A 321 -12.01 2.20 -1.82
C ASP A 321 -12.44 2.20 -3.30
N SER A 322 -12.55 1.02 -3.91
CA SER A 322 -13.04 0.85 -5.29
C SER A 322 -14.52 1.19 -5.39
N LEU A 323 -15.34 0.74 -4.42
CA LEU A 323 -16.76 1.08 -4.34
C LEU A 323 -16.96 2.59 -4.15
N LEU A 324 -16.18 3.22 -3.29
CA LEU A 324 -16.23 4.67 -3.07
C LEU A 324 -15.87 5.44 -4.35
N THR A 325 -14.87 4.98 -5.10
CA THR A 325 -14.48 5.59 -6.37
C THR A 325 -15.60 5.48 -7.42
N VAL A 326 -16.27 4.33 -7.50
CA VAL A 326 -17.45 4.14 -8.37
C VAL A 326 -18.62 5.01 -7.92
N TYR A 327 -18.83 5.13 -6.60
CA TYR A 327 -19.88 5.98 -6.04
C TYR A 327 -19.66 7.45 -6.41
N HIS A 328 -18.44 7.99 -6.25
CA HIS A 328 -18.12 9.36 -6.66
C HIS A 328 -18.31 9.56 -8.18
N LEU A 329 -17.88 8.59 -8.99
CA LEU A 329 -18.12 8.63 -10.43
C LEU A 329 -19.60 8.72 -10.77
N ALA A 330 -20.44 7.89 -10.12
CA ALA A 330 -21.88 7.88 -10.34
C ALA A 330 -22.54 9.20 -9.90
N LEU A 331 -22.10 9.72 -8.74
CA LEU A 331 -22.57 10.99 -8.19
C LEU A 331 -22.24 12.18 -9.13
N ASN A 332 -20.99 12.29 -9.57
CA ASN A 332 -20.51 13.39 -10.40
C ASN A 332 -21.04 13.32 -11.84
N THR A 333 -21.39 12.13 -12.34
CA THR A 333 -21.94 11.94 -13.69
C THR A 333 -23.46 11.80 -13.70
N HIS A 334 -24.12 11.75 -12.53
CA HIS A 334 -25.57 11.52 -12.38
C HIS A 334 -26.07 10.26 -13.09
N ARG A 335 -25.26 9.19 -13.13
CA ARG A 335 -25.58 7.93 -13.80
C ARG A 335 -25.97 6.85 -12.81
N PRO A 336 -27.02 6.04 -13.10
CA PRO A 336 -27.33 4.89 -12.28
C PRO A 336 -26.24 3.83 -12.39
N VAL A 337 -26.07 3.03 -11.34
CA VAL A 337 -25.06 1.96 -11.29
C VAL A 337 -25.74 0.59 -11.30
N LEU A 338 -25.22 -0.33 -12.12
CA LEU A 338 -25.55 -1.74 -12.07
C LEU A 338 -24.33 -2.54 -11.60
N PHE A 339 -24.41 -3.10 -10.40
CA PHE A 339 -23.39 -3.96 -9.85
C PHE A 339 -23.65 -5.42 -10.23
N ALA A 340 -22.61 -6.12 -10.69
CA ALA A 340 -22.71 -7.50 -11.15
C ALA A 340 -21.52 -8.31 -10.65
N GLY A 341 -21.77 -9.42 -9.95
CA GLY A 341 -20.68 -10.24 -9.42
C GLY A 341 -21.12 -11.38 -8.52
N ALA A 342 -20.18 -11.94 -7.74
CA ALA A 342 -20.46 -13.01 -6.81
C ALA A 342 -21.41 -12.56 -5.68
N PRO A 343 -22.27 -13.48 -5.13
CA PRO A 343 -23.25 -13.11 -4.10
C PRO A 343 -22.63 -12.39 -2.88
N ASN A 344 -21.47 -12.84 -2.41
CA ASN A 344 -20.79 -12.22 -1.27
C ASN A 344 -20.30 -10.80 -1.57
N ALA A 345 -19.74 -10.58 -2.77
CA ALA A 345 -19.32 -9.25 -3.21
C ALA A 345 -20.52 -8.29 -3.32
N ILE A 346 -21.65 -8.77 -3.85
CA ILE A 346 -22.88 -7.99 -3.91
C ILE A 346 -23.40 -7.66 -2.51
N HIS A 347 -23.46 -8.64 -1.60
CA HIS A 347 -23.87 -8.40 -0.21
C HIS A 347 -23.01 -7.35 0.49
N LYS A 348 -21.68 -7.43 0.33
CA LYS A 348 -20.76 -6.44 0.88
C LYS A 348 -20.97 -5.05 0.25
N THR A 349 -21.25 -4.99 -1.05
CA THR A 349 -21.59 -3.74 -1.77
C THR A 349 -22.86 -3.09 -1.20
N GLU A 350 -23.93 -3.86 -1.02
CA GLU A 350 -25.19 -3.36 -0.45
C GLU A 350 -25.00 -2.86 0.98
N SER A 351 -24.24 -3.60 1.81
CA SER A 351 -23.91 -3.17 3.17
C SER A 351 -23.13 -1.84 3.16
N PHE A 352 -22.12 -1.71 2.31
CA PHE A 352 -21.34 -0.51 2.15
C PHE A 352 -22.19 0.70 1.69
N LEU A 353 -23.05 0.50 0.70
CA LEU A 353 -23.92 1.54 0.19
C LEU A 353 -24.95 1.99 1.23
N SER A 354 -25.46 1.07 2.06
CA SER A 354 -26.38 1.41 3.15
C SER A 354 -25.73 2.28 4.23
N GLU A 355 -24.44 2.09 4.49
CA GLU A 355 -23.66 2.92 5.45
C GLU A 355 -23.46 4.37 4.93
N ILE A 356 -23.29 4.55 3.62
CA ILE A 356 -23.05 5.89 3.02
C ILE A 356 -24.37 6.65 2.78
N ASN A 357 -25.53 5.98 2.87
CA ASN A 357 -26.84 6.53 2.55
C ASN A 357 -26.90 7.12 1.11
N PRO A 358 -26.80 6.30 0.07
CA PRO A 358 -26.50 6.76 -1.28
C PRO A 358 -27.66 7.54 -1.91
N SER A 359 -27.34 8.72 -2.44
CA SER A 359 -28.22 9.46 -3.35
C SER A 359 -28.23 8.90 -4.78
N VAL A 360 -27.42 7.87 -5.05
CA VAL A 360 -27.24 7.27 -6.37
C VAL A 360 -28.19 6.09 -6.57
N VAL A 361 -28.91 6.09 -7.66
CA VAL A 361 -29.78 4.95 -8.07
C VAL A 361 -28.89 3.77 -8.44
N HIS A 362 -29.07 2.64 -7.77
CA HIS A 362 -28.32 1.42 -8.06
C HIS A 362 -29.20 0.18 -8.14
N ARG A 363 -28.68 -0.84 -8.82
CA ARG A 363 -29.22 -2.19 -8.88
C ARG A 363 -28.08 -3.19 -8.77
N SER A 364 -28.38 -4.40 -8.31
CA SER A 364 -27.40 -5.46 -8.14
C SER A 364 -27.89 -6.76 -8.79
N VAL A 365 -26.97 -7.48 -9.43
CA VAL A 365 -27.20 -8.80 -10.03
C VAL A 365 -26.09 -9.74 -9.55
N SER A 366 -26.48 -10.89 -8.98
CA SER A 366 -25.54 -11.89 -8.52
C SER A 366 -25.39 -13.05 -9.50
N PHE A 367 -24.14 -13.51 -9.69
CA PHE A 367 -23.80 -14.70 -10.47
C PHE A 367 -23.10 -15.72 -9.58
N PRO A 368 -23.54 -16.98 -9.54
CA PRO A 368 -22.82 -18.04 -8.84
C PRO A 368 -21.56 -18.41 -9.65
N GLY A 369 -20.39 -18.07 -9.15
CA GLY A 369 -19.09 -18.39 -9.78
C GLY A 369 -18.63 -17.41 -10.86
N TYR A 370 -17.95 -17.90 -11.90
CA TYR A 370 -17.45 -17.11 -13.02
C TYR A 370 -18.51 -17.02 -14.13
N PRO A 371 -19.16 -15.86 -14.34
CA PRO A 371 -20.15 -15.72 -15.41
C PRO A 371 -19.47 -15.79 -16.78
N GLY A 372 -20.17 -16.40 -17.75
CA GLY A 372 -19.78 -16.35 -19.15
C GLY A 372 -20.01 -14.98 -19.77
N TYR A 373 -19.25 -14.68 -20.83
CA TYR A 373 -19.43 -13.47 -21.64
C TYR A 373 -20.89 -13.28 -22.08
N GLU A 374 -21.54 -14.37 -22.49
CA GLU A 374 -22.93 -14.37 -22.99
C GLU A 374 -23.99 -13.96 -21.95
N GLN A 375 -23.64 -14.09 -20.66
CA GLN A 375 -24.54 -13.68 -19.55
C GLN A 375 -24.48 -12.18 -19.28
N ILE A 376 -23.33 -11.54 -19.55
CA ILE A 376 -23.09 -10.13 -19.24
C ILE A 376 -23.52 -9.22 -20.41
N ILE A 377 -23.27 -9.64 -21.66
CA ILE A 377 -23.53 -8.83 -22.85
C ILE A 377 -24.99 -8.34 -22.95
N PRO A 378 -26.02 -9.15 -22.71
CA PRO A 378 -27.41 -8.69 -22.80
C PRO A 378 -27.77 -7.57 -21.83
N MET A 379 -26.94 -7.36 -20.81
CA MET A 379 -27.15 -6.33 -19.79
C MET A 379 -26.49 -4.98 -20.15
N LEU A 380 -25.68 -4.94 -21.22
CA LEU A 380 -24.92 -3.77 -21.65
C LEU A 380 -25.61 -3.09 -22.85
N GLU A 381 -25.67 -1.76 -22.76
CA GLU A 381 -26.07 -0.89 -23.86
C GLU A 381 -24.86 -0.12 -24.41
N THR A 382 -24.96 0.39 -25.63
CA THR A 382 -23.83 1.02 -26.34
C THR A 382 -23.24 2.22 -25.63
N ASN A 383 -24.05 2.93 -24.82
CA ASN A 383 -23.63 4.15 -24.09
C ASN A 383 -23.24 3.86 -22.62
N ASP A 384 -23.22 2.59 -22.22
CA ASP A 384 -22.85 2.22 -20.86
C ASP A 384 -21.34 2.31 -20.67
N LEU A 385 -20.94 2.75 -19.47
CA LEU A 385 -19.56 2.68 -19.02
C LEU A 385 -19.34 1.36 -18.30
N LEU A 386 -18.49 0.50 -18.84
CA LEU A 386 -18.15 -0.78 -18.24
C LEU A 386 -16.91 -0.61 -17.34
N ILE A 387 -17.06 -0.82 -16.05
CA ILE A 387 -15.96 -0.88 -15.08
C ILE A 387 -15.71 -2.34 -14.72
N LEU A 388 -14.50 -2.80 -15.00
CA LEU A 388 -14.06 -4.15 -14.72
C LEU A 388 -13.10 -4.10 -13.52
N LEU A 389 -13.58 -4.52 -12.34
CA LEU A 389 -12.71 -4.67 -11.19
C LEU A 389 -11.74 -5.81 -11.42
N THR A 390 -10.50 -5.59 -11.05
CA THR A 390 -9.45 -6.61 -11.14
C THR A 390 -8.43 -6.42 -10.02
N ALA A 391 -7.58 -7.42 -9.83
CA ALA A 391 -6.51 -7.37 -8.85
C ALA A 391 -5.16 -7.61 -9.51
N SER A 392 -4.12 -7.17 -8.83
CA SER A 392 -2.74 -7.40 -9.26
C SER A 392 -2.41 -8.89 -9.28
N PRO A 393 -1.48 -9.33 -10.13
CA PRO A 393 -1.03 -10.72 -10.14
C PRO A 393 -0.58 -11.18 -8.75
N GLY A 394 -1.11 -12.33 -8.31
CA GLY A 394 -0.82 -12.90 -6.99
C GLY A 394 -1.83 -12.57 -5.89
N CYS A 395 -2.77 -11.67 -6.12
CA CYS A 395 -3.92 -11.41 -5.25
C CYS A 395 -5.00 -12.50 -5.39
N ILE A 396 -5.96 -12.55 -4.45
CA ILE A 396 -6.96 -13.62 -4.35
C ILE A 396 -7.92 -13.61 -5.54
N SER A 397 -8.38 -12.46 -5.95
CA SER A 397 -9.33 -12.29 -7.04
C SER A 397 -8.67 -12.28 -8.44
N SER A 398 -7.34 -12.40 -8.51
CA SER A 398 -6.60 -12.48 -9.77
C SER A 398 -6.66 -13.90 -10.35
N HIS A 399 -7.32 -14.07 -11.49
CA HIS A 399 -7.44 -15.38 -12.14
C HIS A 399 -7.37 -15.27 -13.68
N PRO A 400 -6.64 -16.18 -14.37
CA PRO A 400 -6.50 -16.15 -15.83
C PRO A 400 -7.82 -16.17 -16.62
N VAL A 401 -8.87 -16.78 -16.07
CA VAL A 401 -10.21 -16.79 -16.68
C VAL A 401 -10.77 -15.37 -16.79
N ILE A 402 -10.58 -14.55 -15.75
CA ILE A 402 -11.01 -13.14 -15.72
C ILE A 402 -10.21 -12.32 -16.73
N ASP A 403 -8.89 -12.50 -16.79
CA ASP A 403 -8.06 -11.83 -17.78
C ASP A 403 -8.49 -12.13 -19.22
N ASN A 404 -8.83 -13.39 -19.50
CA ASN A 404 -9.33 -13.80 -20.81
C ASN A 404 -10.72 -13.22 -21.11
N LEU A 405 -11.62 -13.16 -20.11
CA LEU A 405 -12.92 -12.51 -20.22
C LEU A 405 -12.76 -11.03 -20.55
N TYR A 406 -11.87 -10.33 -19.85
CA TYR A 406 -11.61 -8.91 -20.07
C TYR A 406 -11.01 -8.64 -21.46
N LYS A 407 -10.06 -9.48 -21.92
CA LYS A 407 -9.57 -9.41 -23.30
C LYS A 407 -10.67 -9.55 -24.33
N LYS A 408 -11.66 -10.44 -24.08
CA LYS A 408 -12.81 -10.62 -24.94
C LYS A 408 -13.72 -9.37 -24.96
N PHE A 409 -13.97 -8.74 -23.80
CA PHE A 409 -14.72 -7.48 -23.75
C PHE A 409 -14.05 -6.37 -24.56
N PHE A 410 -12.73 -6.20 -24.40
CA PHE A 410 -12.00 -5.18 -25.17
C PHE A 410 -12.03 -5.42 -26.67
N ARG A 411 -12.09 -6.66 -27.11
CA ARG A 411 -12.13 -7.03 -28.54
C ARG A 411 -13.53 -6.89 -29.13
N GLU A 412 -14.53 -7.32 -28.41
CA GLU A 412 -15.90 -7.48 -28.96
C GLU A 412 -16.83 -6.29 -28.63
N LEU A 413 -16.42 -5.39 -27.74
CA LEU A 413 -17.15 -4.18 -27.38
C LEU A 413 -16.38 -2.90 -27.76
N PRO A 414 -16.07 -2.67 -29.04
CA PRO A 414 -15.28 -1.49 -29.43
C PRO A 414 -16.04 -0.17 -29.25
N ALA A 415 -17.36 -0.20 -29.19
CA ALA A 415 -18.21 0.97 -29.02
C ALA A 415 -18.39 1.41 -27.56
N ASN A 416 -18.20 0.51 -26.59
CA ASN A 416 -18.36 0.82 -25.18
C ASN A 416 -17.10 1.46 -24.57
N ASP A 417 -17.32 2.37 -23.63
CA ASP A 417 -16.27 2.89 -22.78
C ASP A 417 -15.95 1.86 -21.71
N ILE A 418 -14.67 1.46 -21.59
CA ILE A 418 -14.22 0.42 -20.66
C ILE A 418 -13.10 0.97 -19.77
N VAL A 419 -13.23 0.74 -18.47
CA VAL A 419 -12.22 1.04 -17.45
C VAL A 419 -11.85 -0.26 -16.73
N LEU A 420 -10.56 -0.61 -16.73
CA LEU A 420 -10.00 -1.61 -15.82
C LEU A 420 -9.63 -0.91 -14.52
N LEU A 421 -10.21 -1.34 -13.42
CA LEU A 421 -9.93 -0.81 -12.09
C LEU A 421 -9.16 -1.86 -11.28
N TYR A 422 -7.86 -1.65 -11.12
CA TYR A 422 -7.01 -2.43 -10.23
C TYR A 422 -7.16 -1.90 -8.81
N GLN A 423 -7.62 -2.77 -7.93
CA GLN A 423 -7.86 -2.41 -6.53
C GLN A 423 -6.56 -2.08 -5.80
N ALA A 424 -6.60 -1.11 -4.89
CA ALA A 424 -5.47 -0.80 -4.03
C ALA A 424 -5.10 -2.02 -3.16
N ARG A 425 -3.80 -2.20 -2.91
CA ARG A 425 -3.29 -3.24 -2.02
C ARG A 425 -2.86 -2.57 -0.71
N LYS A 426 -3.44 -2.99 0.39
CA LYS A 426 -2.88 -2.73 1.73
C LYS A 426 -2.29 -4.04 2.19
N GLU A 427 -1.12 -4.05 2.79
CA GLU A 427 -0.58 -5.28 3.38
C GLU A 427 -1.61 -5.87 4.34
N ILE A 428 -2.20 -6.99 3.93
CA ILE A 428 -3.06 -7.78 4.81
C ILE A 428 -2.18 -8.85 5.43
N ASP A 429 -2.20 -8.96 6.75
CA ASP A 429 -1.56 -10.09 7.43
C ASP A 429 -2.16 -11.39 6.87
N PRO A 430 -1.33 -12.31 6.31
CA PRO A 430 -1.80 -13.58 5.77
C PRO A 430 -2.64 -14.40 6.75
N LEU A 431 -2.49 -14.19 8.05
CA LEU A 431 -3.27 -14.87 9.10
C LEU A 431 -4.72 -14.36 9.18
N VAL A 432 -4.95 -13.07 8.92
CA VAL A 432 -6.30 -12.48 8.86
C VAL A 432 -7.04 -13.03 7.65
N LEU A 433 -6.33 -13.18 6.54
CA LEU A 433 -6.89 -13.75 5.31
C LEU A 433 -7.34 -15.21 5.50
N VAL A 434 -6.48 -16.03 6.13
CA VAL A 434 -6.79 -17.45 6.41
C VAL A 434 -7.99 -17.56 7.33
N SER A 435 -8.10 -16.73 8.37
CA SER A 435 -9.24 -16.75 9.30
C SER A 435 -10.56 -16.35 8.62
N GLN A 436 -10.52 -15.41 7.69
CA GLN A 436 -11.70 -15.01 6.92
C GLN A 436 -12.15 -16.12 5.94
N LEU A 437 -11.21 -16.82 5.31
CA LEU A 437 -11.51 -17.94 4.41
C LEU A 437 -12.08 -19.16 5.16
N GLU A 438 -11.60 -19.43 6.37
CA GLU A 438 -12.13 -20.49 7.22
C GLU A 438 -13.56 -20.19 7.72
N THR A 439 -13.88 -18.94 8.00
CA THR A 439 -15.20 -18.52 8.48
C THR A 439 -16.29 -18.68 7.40
N ILE A 440 -15.89 -18.68 6.12
CA ILE A 440 -16.82 -18.77 4.98
C ILE A 440 -17.06 -20.22 4.54
N GLY A 441 -16.41 -21.20 5.17
CA GLY A 441 -16.62 -22.63 4.88
C GLY A 441 -16.15 -23.04 3.47
N ILE A 442 -15.24 -22.29 2.85
CA ILE A 442 -14.62 -22.65 1.57
C ILE A 442 -13.60 -23.74 1.85
N GLY A 443 -14.06 -24.99 1.80
CA GLY A 443 -13.20 -26.16 1.85
C GLY A 443 -12.16 -26.10 0.74
N SER A 444 -11.02 -26.72 0.96
CA SER A 444 -9.77 -26.72 0.18
C SER A 444 -9.90 -27.09 -1.32
N SER A 445 -11.07 -27.38 -1.81
CA SER A 445 -11.34 -27.84 -3.20
C SER A 445 -11.65 -26.74 -4.20
N MET A 446 -11.92 -25.48 -3.78
CA MET A 446 -12.31 -24.38 -4.67
C MET A 446 -11.29 -23.23 -4.77
N VAL A 447 -10.17 -23.28 -4.10
CA VAL A 447 -9.13 -22.25 -4.22
C VAL A 447 -8.29 -22.55 -5.47
N PRO A 448 -8.27 -21.67 -6.48
CA PRO A 448 -7.41 -21.87 -7.65
C PRO A 448 -5.93 -21.89 -7.21
N PRO A 449 -5.05 -22.65 -7.88
CA PRO A 449 -3.67 -22.80 -7.49
C PRO A 449 -2.89 -21.48 -7.69
N ILE A 450 -2.82 -20.66 -6.68
CA ILE A 450 -1.94 -19.50 -6.62
C ILE A 450 -0.55 -20.06 -6.33
N ARG A 451 0.35 -20.07 -7.31
CA ARG A 451 1.68 -20.73 -7.24
C ARG A 451 2.56 -20.31 -6.05
N SER A 452 2.41 -19.09 -5.53
CA SER A 452 3.17 -18.61 -4.37
C SER A 452 2.49 -18.91 -3.03
N VAL A 453 1.19 -18.73 -2.93
CA VAL A 453 0.41 -19.02 -1.71
C VAL A 453 0.34 -20.51 -1.43
N ASN A 454 0.29 -21.37 -2.48
CA ASN A 454 0.35 -22.83 -2.31
C ASN A 454 1.65 -23.33 -1.66
N LYS A 455 2.78 -22.65 -1.87
CA LYS A 455 4.04 -23.04 -1.18
C LYS A 455 4.04 -22.66 0.30
N ILE A 456 3.46 -21.53 0.64
CA ILE A 456 3.38 -21.04 2.03
C ILE A 456 2.24 -21.76 2.78
N LEU A 457 1.06 -21.88 2.18
CA LEU A 457 -0.07 -22.64 2.75
C LEU A 457 0.26 -24.14 2.94
N LYS A 458 0.89 -24.80 1.98
CA LYS A 458 1.35 -26.18 2.18
C LYS A 458 2.38 -26.31 3.31
N LYS A 459 3.30 -25.36 3.45
CA LYS A 459 4.23 -25.37 4.60
C LYS A 459 3.50 -25.14 5.93
N ILE A 460 2.52 -24.24 5.98
CA ILE A 460 1.74 -23.96 7.20
C ILE A 460 0.81 -25.13 7.54
N ILE A 461 0.10 -25.69 6.57
CA ILE A 461 -0.79 -26.84 6.77
C ILE A 461 0.01 -28.08 7.20
N ASN A 462 1.16 -28.36 6.58
CA ASN A 462 2.03 -29.47 6.99
C ASN A 462 2.61 -29.24 8.40
N PHE A 463 2.99 -28.03 8.75
CA PHE A 463 3.49 -27.68 10.08
C PHE A 463 2.39 -27.84 11.15
N ILE A 464 1.16 -27.45 10.87
CA ILE A 464 0.00 -27.63 11.77
C ILE A 464 -0.36 -29.12 11.90
N ALA A 465 -0.33 -29.87 10.80
CA ALA A 465 -0.60 -31.32 10.80
C ALA A 465 0.47 -32.12 11.57
N GLU A 466 1.75 -31.76 11.43
CA GLU A 466 2.84 -32.37 12.24
C GLU A 466 2.72 -32.05 13.73
N LYS A 467 2.32 -30.81 14.07
CA LYS A 467 2.13 -30.42 15.47
C LYS A 467 0.92 -31.12 16.12
N LYS A 468 -0.11 -31.45 15.33
CA LYS A 468 -1.28 -32.23 15.78
C LYS A 468 -0.93 -33.70 15.96
N ARG A 469 -0.08 -34.32 15.11
CA ARG A 469 0.42 -35.71 15.25
C ARG A 469 1.38 -35.91 16.41
N ARG A 470 2.05 -34.89 16.92
CA ARG A 470 2.92 -34.98 18.12
C ARG A 470 2.17 -34.78 19.44
N ARG A 471 0.86 -34.51 19.41
CA ARG A 471 0.01 -34.35 20.60
C ARG A 471 -1.01 -35.49 20.80
N THR A 472 -1.07 -36.44 19.88
CA THR A 472 -1.68 -37.78 20.03
C THR A 472 -0.58 -38.84 20.14
#